data_49a16d5ba059f5e4df4dde7abdec3e5c
#
_entry.id   49a16d5ba059f5e4df4dde7abdec3e5c
#
_cell.length_a   1.000
_cell.length_b   1.000
_cell.length_c   1.000
_cell.angle_alpha   90.00
_cell.angle_beta   90.00
_cell.angle_gamma   90.00
#
_symmetry.space_group_name_H-M   'P 1'
#
loop_
_entity.id
_entity.type
_entity.pdbx_description
1 polymer ?
#
loop_
_entity_poly.entity_id
_entity_poly.type
_entity_poly.pdbx_seq_one_letter_code
_entity_poly.pdbx_strand_id
1 'polypeptide(L)'
;VPTAKIGRIQGEIIDTENKDIVIGMLQSLSMKEYPKDIFSQFGMLCVDEVHHLAAEVFVKLCQKVVTKHTLGLSATMNRQDGLTKVFKMYLGDVIYKEKRENNDSVLVKGINFTSKDKEFNEVEYDFRGQPKYSTLISKICSFNPRTELILSIISKELDKNKDQQMLVLAHNKSLLVYLYKAIEHRNIASVGYYIGGMKQEHLKQSENKTIILATYAMAAEALDIKTLSTLIM
;
A
#
# COMPACT_ATOMS: atom_id res chain seq x y z
N VAL A 1 18.65 -17.25 3.63
CA VAL A 1 20.04 -17.72 3.57
C VAL A 1 20.93 -16.58 4.05
N PRO A 2 21.46 -16.62 5.31
CA PRO A 2 22.17 -15.48 5.91
C PRO A 2 23.43 -15.06 5.16
N THR A 3 24.01 -15.93 4.34
CA THR A 3 25.27 -15.72 3.62
C THR A 3 25.08 -15.39 2.12
N ALA A 4 23.84 -15.31 1.65
CA ALA A 4 23.56 -15.06 0.24
C ALA A 4 24.02 -13.65 -0.19
N LYS A 5 24.72 -13.58 -1.32
CA LYS A 5 25.09 -12.33 -1.96
C LYS A 5 23.89 -11.81 -2.72
N ILE A 6 23.42 -10.62 -2.35
CA ILE A 6 22.22 -10.00 -2.94
C ILE A 6 22.65 -8.90 -3.90
N GLY A 7 22.12 -8.95 -5.11
CA GLY A 7 22.23 -7.89 -6.10
C GLY A 7 20.89 -7.26 -6.43
N ARG A 8 20.89 -6.24 -7.31
CA ARG A 8 19.65 -5.58 -7.72
C ARG A 8 19.68 -5.11 -9.16
N ILE A 9 18.49 -5.08 -9.77
CA ILE A 9 18.24 -4.43 -11.06
C ILE A 9 17.15 -3.36 -10.83
N GLN A 10 17.58 -2.09 -10.86
CA GLN A 10 16.69 -0.95 -10.62
C GLN A 10 17.21 0.29 -11.35
N GLY A 11 16.43 0.84 -12.26
CA GLY A 11 16.87 1.98 -13.07
C GLY A 11 18.17 1.66 -13.81
N GLU A 12 19.21 2.44 -13.60
CA GLU A 12 20.54 2.24 -14.24
C GLU A 12 21.41 1.20 -13.51
N ILE A 13 20.97 0.71 -12.36
CA ILE A 13 21.75 -0.26 -11.59
C ILE A 13 21.47 -1.66 -12.11
N ILE A 14 22.52 -2.35 -12.53
CA ILE A 14 22.52 -3.75 -12.96
C ILE A 14 23.63 -4.47 -12.20
N ASP A 15 23.29 -5.04 -11.04
CA ASP A 15 24.23 -5.75 -10.16
C ASP A 15 23.84 -7.22 -10.10
N THR A 16 24.34 -8.01 -11.03
CA THR A 16 23.98 -9.43 -11.21
C THR A 16 25.16 -10.38 -11.08
N GLU A 17 26.40 -9.91 -11.24
CA GLU A 17 27.59 -10.76 -11.25
C GLU A 17 27.90 -11.35 -9.88
N ASN A 18 28.12 -12.66 -9.82
CA ASN A 18 28.44 -13.40 -8.60
C ASN A 18 27.40 -13.18 -7.47
N LYS A 19 26.12 -13.06 -7.85
CA LYS A 19 25.00 -12.93 -6.91
C LYS A 19 24.17 -14.20 -6.84
N ASP A 20 23.83 -14.58 -5.62
CA ASP A 20 22.95 -15.73 -5.36
C ASP A 20 21.48 -15.34 -5.57
N ILE A 21 21.12 -14.11 -5.22
CA ILE A 21 19.77 -13.56 -5.35
C ILE A 21 19.88 -12.16 -5.99
N VAL A 22 19.02 -11.90 -6.99
CA VAL A 22 18.89 -10.55 -7.57
C VAL A 22 17.47 -10.06 -7.44
N ILE A 23 17.28 -8.92 -6.77
CA ILE A 23 16.00 -8.25 -6.65
C ILE A 23 15.83 -7.30 -7.84
N GLY A 24 14.88 -7.63 -8.72
CA GLY A 24 14.59 -6.87 -9.91
C GLY A 24 13.32 -6.04 -9.80
N MET A 25 13.39 -4.75 -10.10
CA MET A 25 12.18 -3.93 -10.27
C MET A 25 11.49 -4.29 -11.58
N LEU A 26 10.21 -4.63 -11.51
CA LEU A 26 9.43 -5.08 -12.66
C LEU A 26 9.48 -4.11 -13.85
N GLN A 27 9.37 -2.80 -13.61
CA GLN A 27 9.45 -1.77 -14.63
C GLN A 27 10.82 -1.79 -15.33
N SER A 28 11.91 -1.92 -14.56
CA SER A 28 13.25 -2.01 -15.13
C SER A 28 13.40 -3.24 -16.01
N LEU A 29 12.98 -4.40 -15.52
CA LEU A 29 13.07 -5.67 -16.22
C LEU A 29 12.21 -5.72 -17.50
N SER A 30 11.02 -5.15 -17.47
CA SER A 30 10.09 -5.18 -18.61
C SER A 30 10.41 -4.15 -19.69
N MET A 31 10.92 -2.97 -19.31
CA MET A 31 11.08 -1.82 -20.22
C MET A 31 12.48 -1.69 -20.82
N LYS A 32 13.52 -2.20 -20.14
CA LYS A 32 14.91 -2.09 -20.61
C LYS A 32 15.35 -3.36 -21.36
N GLU A 33 16.26 -3.18 -22.30
CA GLU A 33 16.94 -4.29 -22.96
C GLU A 33 18.17 -4.71 -22.15
N TYR A 34 18.43 -6.02 -22.14
CA TYR A 34 19.55 -6.62 -21.43
C TYR A 34 20.33 -7.56 -22.36
N PRO A 35 21.64 -7.78 -22.12
CA PRO A 35 22.37 -8.85 -22.77
C PRO A 35 21.65 -10.20 -22.58
N LYS A 36 21.63 -11.04 -23.64
CA LYS A 36 20.84 -12.29 -23.65
C LYS A 36 21.22 -13.28 -22.55
N ASP A 37 22.46 -13.23 -22.09
CA ASP A 37 23.06 -14.14 -21.13
C ASP A 37 22.97 -13.67 -19.68
N ILE A 38 22.57 -12.41 -19.44
CA ILE A 38 22.56 -11.82 -18.09
C ILE A 38 21.73 -12.63 -17.07
N PHE A 39 20.66 -13.27 -17.54
CA PHE A 39 19.77 -14.07 -16.68
C PHE A 39 20.07 -15.56 -16.71
N SER A 40 21.00 -16.04 -17.56
CA SER A 40 21.28 -17.47 -17.76
C SER A 40 21.82 -18.17 -16.51
N GLN A 41 22.44 -17.42 -15.60
CA GLN A 41 22.96 -17.94 -14.33
C GLN A 41 21.88 -18.25 -13.29
N PHE A 42 20.64 -17.75 -13.48
CA PHE A 42 19.55 -17.93 -12.51
C PHE A 42 18.66 -19.09 -12.89
N GLY A 43 18.49 -20.04 -11.96
CA GLY A 43 17.64 -21.21 -12.15
C GLY A 43 16.17 -20.98 -11.84
N MET A 44 15.83 -19.89 -11.14
CA MET A 44 14.47 -19.61 -10.68
C MET A 44 14.11 -18.14 -10.79
N LEU A 45 12.89 -17.86 -11.25
CA LEU A 45 12.23 -16.56 -11.19
C LEU A 45 11.11 -16.62 -10.16
N CYS A 46 11.17 -15.76 -9.14
CA CYS A 46 10.07 -15.55 -8.21
C CYS A 46 9.43 -14.18 -8.47
N VAL A 47 8.12 -14.15 -8.69
CA VAL A 47 7.37 -12.91 -8.94
C VAL A 47 6.39 -12.71 -7.80
N ASP A 48 6.58 -11.65 -7.03
CA ASP A 48 5.71 -11.28 -5.92
C ASP A 48 4.56 -10.40 -6.39
N GLU A 49 3.44 -10.44 -5.65
CA GLU A 49 2.21 -9.68 -5.91
C GLU A 49 1.72 -9.79 -7.36
N VAL A 50 1.75 -10.99 -7.92
CA VAL A 50 1.41 -11.25 -9.34
C VAL A 50 0.06 -10.66 -9.73
N HIS A 51 -0.89 -10.61 -8.82
CA HIS A 51 -2.24 -10.10 -9.07
C HIS A 51 -2.30 -8.59 -9.35
N HIS A 52 -1.28 -7.81 -8.98
CA HIS A 52 -1.19 -6.38 -9.30
C HIS A 52 -0.57 -6.10 -10.67
N LEU A 53 0.02 -7.10 -11.32
CA LEU A 53 0.75 -6.88 -12.55
C LEU A 53 -0.17 -6.68 -13.75
N ALA A 54 0.13 -5.69 -14.59
CA ALA A 54 -0.45 -5.60 -15.91
C ALA A 54 0.06 -6.79 -16.75
N ALA A 55 -0.84 -7.49 -17.45
CA ALA A 55 -0.48 -8.68 -18.20
C ALA A 55 0.62 -8.44 -19.23
N GLU A 56 0.60 -7.29 -19.92
CA GLU A 56 1.63 -6.92 -20.89
C GLU A 56 3.02 -6.81 -20.27
N VAL A 57 3.13 -6.18 -19.10
CA VAL A 57 4.39 -6.00 -18.38
C VAL A 57 4.91 -7.35 -17.88
N PHE A 58 4.03 -8.21 -17.41
CA PHE A 58 4.36 -9.55 -16.96
C PHE A 58 4.84 -10.45 -18.10
N VAL A 59 4.18 -10.42 -19.27
CA VAL A 59 4.59 -11.17 -20.45
C VAL A 59 5.97 -10.72 -20.92
N LYS A 60 6.22 -9.41 -21.00
CA LYS A 60 7.54 -8.87 -21.35
C LYS A 60 8.64 -9.34 -20.39
N LEU A 61 8.35 -9.37 -19.09
CA LEU A 61 9.28 -9.92 -18.10
C LEU A 61 9.60 -11.39 -18.39
N CYS A 62 8.58 -12.23 -18.54
CA CYS A 62 8.76 -13.66 -18.75
C CYS A 62 9.46 -14.02 -20.07
N GLN A 63 9.32 -13.17 -21.08
CA GLN A 63 10.05 -13.33 -22.35
C GLN A 63 11.55 -12.99 -22.24
N LYS A 64 11.92 -12.08 -21.33
CA LYS A 64 13.31 -11.66 -21.10
C LYS A 64 14.02 -12.52 -20.06
N VAL A 65 13.32 -12.88 -18.99
CA VAL A 65 13.88 -13.65 -17.88
C VAL A 65 13.40 -15.10 -17.99
N VAL A 66 14.13 -15.89 -18.77
CA VAL A 66 13.83 -17.31 -18.98
C VAL A 66 14.61 -18.13 -17.96
N THR A 67 13.91 -18.82 -17.07
CA THR A 67 14.51 -19.67 -16.03
C THR A 67 13.90 -21.06 -16.04
N LYS A 68 14.61 -22.01 -15.42
CA LYS A 68 14.13 -23.40 -15.32
C LYS A 68 12.85 -23.51 -14.48
N HIS A 69 12.72 -22.68 -13.45
CA HIS A 69 11.59 -22.69 -12.52
C HIS A 69 11.00 -21.28 -12.41
N THR A 70 9.68 -21.19 -12.39
CA THR A 70 8.95 -19.95 -12.14
C THR A 70 8.01 -20.13 -10.96
N LEU A 71 7.94 -19.14 -10.09
CA LEU A 71 7.04 -19.10 -8.93
C LEU A 71 6.35 -17.75 -8.88
N GLY A 72 5.04 -17.74 -8.78
CA GLY A 72 4.25 -16.55 -8.51
C GLY A 72 3.67 -16.58 -7.10
N LEU A 73 3.80 -15.50 -6.37
CA LEU A 73 3.19 -15.28 -5.07
C LEU A 73 2.03 -14.28 -5.21
N SER A 74 0.92 -14.54 -4.53
CA SER A 74 -0.24 -13.67 -4.60
C SER A 74 -1.19 -13.91 -3.43
N ALA A 75 -1.70 -12.85 -2.84
CA ALA A 75 -2.77 -12.96 -1.86
C ALA A 75 -4.12 -13.37 -2.50
N THR A 76 -4.35 -12.96 -3.75
CA THR A 76 -5.59 -13.22 -4.50
C THR A 76 -5.29 -13.55 -5.95
N MET A 77 -5.71 -14.73 -6.42
CA MET A 77 -5.48 -15.15 -7.82
C MET A 77 -6.62 -14.78 -8.78
N ASN A 78 -7.80 -14.47 -8.24
CA ASN A 78 -8.97 -14.16 -9.07
C ASN A 78 -8.96 -12.69 -9.48
N ARG A 79 -8.65 -12.43 -10.74
CA ARG A 79 -8.74 -11.11 -11.35
C ARG A 79 -10.07 -10.95 -12.08
N GLN A 80 -10.71 -9.80 -11.89
CA GLN A 80 -11.98 -9.47 -12.58
C GLN A 80 -11.79 -9.19 -14.08
N ASP A 81 -10.57 -8.86 -14.50
CA ASP A 81 -10.23 -8.56 -15.90
C ASP A 81 -9.99 -9.81 -16.79
N GLY A 82 -10.17 -11.02 -16.25
CA GLY A 82 -9.98 -12.27 -16.97
C GLY A 82 -8.53 -12.66 -17.28
N LEU A 83 -7.54 -11.85 -16.88
CA LEU A 83 -6.11 -12.08 -17.17
C LEU A 83 -5.47 -13.19 -16.32
N THR A 84 -6.19 -13.80 -15.41
CA THR A 84 -5.72 -14.97 -14.64
C THR A 84 -5.18 -16.10 -15.54
N LYS A 85 -5.73 -16.27 -16.74
CA LYS A 85 -5.25 -17.27 -17.71
C LYS A 85 -3.82 -16.99 -18.18
N VAL A 86 -3.46 -15.73 -18.38
CA VAL A 86 -2.12 -15.32 -18.82
C VAL A 86 -1.09 -15.69 -17.77
N PHE A 87 -1.36 -15.42 -16.48
CA PHE A 87 -0.45 -15.81 -15.40
C PHE A 87 -0.28 -17.33 -15.32
N LYS A 88 -1.36 -18.09 -15.47
CA LYS A 88 -1.29 -19.55 -15.48
C LYS A 88 -0.46 -20.12 -16.63
N MET A 89 -0.43 -19.47 -17.79
CA MET A 89 0.40 -19.91 -18.93
C MET A 89 1.90 -19.85 -18.61
N TYR A 90 2.35 -18.88 -17.81
CA TYR A 90 3.76 -18.69 -17.49
C TYR A 90 4.18 -19.27 -16.14
N LEU A 91 3.27 -19.29 -15.17
CA LEU A 91 3.55 -19.73 -13.80
C LEU A 91 3.01 -21.13 -13.48
N GLY A 92 2.07 -21.62 -14.30
CA GLY A 92 1.38 -22.87 -14.02
C GLY A 92 0.16 -22.70 -13.12
N ASP A 93 -0.35 -23.83 -12.66
CA ASP A 93 -1.50 -23.86 -11.76
C ASP A 93 -1.10 -23.55 -10.32
N VAL A 94 -2.12 -23.21 -9.49
CA VAL A 94 -1.94 -22.94 -8.07
C VAL A 94 -1.50 -24.24 -7.37
N ILE A 95 -0.27 -24.26 -6.87
CA ILE A 95 0.33 -25.41 -6.18
C ILE A 95 0.05 -25.41 -4.68
N TYR A 96 -0.18 -24.23 -4.09
CA TYR A 96 -0.49 -24.09 -2.66
C TYR A 96 -1.47 -22.93 -2.46
N LYS A 97 -2.44 -23.11 -1.59
CA LYS A 97 -3.37 -22.08 -1.15
C LYS A 97 -3.63 -22.22 0.33
N GLU A 98 -3.24 -21.22 1.10
CA GLU A 98 -3.57 -21.14 2.50
C GLU A 98 -5.05 -20.78 2.68
N LYS A 99 -5.74 -21.52 3.54
CA LYS A 99 -7.08 -21.15 3.96
C LYS A 99 -6.94 -20.19 5.14
N ARG A 100 -7.42 -18.97 4.96
CA ARG A 100 -7.51 -18.02 6.07
C ARG A 100 -8.54 -18.58 7.06
N GLU A 101 -8.11 -18.85 8.28
CA GLU A 101 -9.05 -19.10 9.37
C GLU A 101 -9.81 -17.80 9.65
N ASN A 102 -11.12 -17.90 9.77
CA ASN A 102 -11.95 -16.75 10.20
C ASN A 102 -11.60 -16.43 11.66
N ASN A 103 -10.66 -15.52 11.83
CA ASN A 103 -10.42 -14.93 13.14
C ASN A 103 -11.47 -13.84 13.36
N ASP A 104 -12.44 -14.11 14.24
CA ASP A 104 -13.48 -13.16 14.67
C ASP A 104 -12.94 -11.98 15.50
N SER A 105 -11.64 -11.72 15.40
CA SER A 105 -10.93 -10.71 16.20
C SER A 105 -11.01 -9.29 15.63
N VAL A 106 -11.60 -9.09 14.45
CA VAL A 106 -11.70 -7.77 13.83
C VAL A 106 -13.09 -7.17 14.04
N LEU A 107 -13.16 -6.09 14.82
CA LEU A 107 -14.38 -5.31 15.00
C LEU A 107 -14.39 -4.13 14.01
N VAL A 108 -15.35 -4.14 13.08
CA VAL A 108 -15.57 -3.02 12.15
C VAL A 108 -16.72 -2.15 12.67
N LYS A 109 -16.47 -0.85 12.85
CA LYS A 109 -17.46 0.15 13.26
C LYS A 109 -17.68 1.16 12.15
N GLY A 110 -18.88 1.19 11.58
CA GLY A 110 -19.31 2.25 10.65
C GLY A 110 -19.83 3.46 11.43
N ILE A 111 -19.29 4.65 11.16
CA ILE A 111 -19.72 5.90 11.77
C ILE A 111 -20.27 6.83 10.69
N ASN A 112 -21.57 7.09 10.72
CA ASN A 112 -22.20 8.02 9.79
C ASN A 112 -22.03 9.46 10.30
N PHE A 113 -21.44 10.31 9.44
CA PHE A 113 -21.40 11.74 9.66
C PHE A 113 -22.44 12.44 8.76
N THR A 114 -23.30 13.24 9.37
CA THR A 114 -24.29 14.05 8.67
C THR A 114 -24.14 15.51 9.08
N SER A 115 -24.36 16.43 8.15
CA SER A 115 -24.35 17.87 8.42
C SER A 115 -25.59 18.53 7.84
N LYS A 116 -26.06 19.60 8.49
CA LYS A 116 -27.11 20.48 7.97
C LYS A 116 -26.53 21.61 7.11
N ASP A 117 -25.22 21.68 6.99
CA ASP A 117 -24.51 22.66 6.19
C ASP A 117 -24.83 22.46 4.70
N LYS A 118 -25.36 23.51 4.05
CA LYS A 118 -25.79 23.44 2.66
C LYS A 118 -24.60 23.29 1.70
N GLU A 119 -23.53 24.02 1.96
CA GLU A 119 -22.34 23.99 1.13
C GLU A 119 -21.65 22.62 1.21
N PHE A 120 -21.60 22.01 2.39
CA PHE A 120 -21.11 20.65 2.57
C PHE A 120 -21.91 19.60 1.79
N ASN A 121 -23.24 19.74 1.77
CA ASN A 121 -24.14 18.78 1.11
C ASN A 121 -24.29 19.00 -0.40
N GLU A 122 -23.84 20.14 -0.93
CA GLU A 122 -23.88 20.43 -2.36
C GLU A 122 -22.88 19.54 -3.12
N VAL A 123 -23.33 18.91 -4.20
CA VAL A 123 -22.50 18.06 -5.06
C VAL A 123 -22.25 18.77 -6.38
N GLU A 124 -20.97 18.99 -6.71
CA GLU A 124 -20.58 19.48 -8.01
C GLU A 124 -20.57 18.36 -9.04
N TYR A 125 -21.09 18.64 -10.23
CA TYR A 125 -21.14 17.69 -11.35
C TYR A 125 -20.21 18.14 -12.48
N ASP A 126 -19.68 17.18 -13.22
CA ASP A 126 -18.95 17.44 -14.46
C ASP A 126 -19.92 17.66 -15.65
N PHE A 127 -19.35 17.92 -16.84
CA PHE A 127 -20.13 18.14 -18.08
C PHE A 127 -20.91 16.90 -18.54
N ARG A 128 -20.62 15.72 -17.98
CA ARG A 128 -21.34 14.45 -18.25
C ARG A 128 -22.41 14.16 -17.19
N GLY A 129 -22.63 15.05 -16.23
CA GLY A 129 -23.56 14.85 -15.12
C GLY A 129 -23.05 13.87 -14.06
N GLN A 130 -21.75 13.57 -14.02
CA GLN A 130 -21.15 12.74 -12.98
C GLN A 130 -20.58 13.61 -11.86
N PRO A 131 -20.71 13.18 -10.58
CA PRO A 131 -20.10 13.90 -9.47
C PRO A 131 -18.59 14.07 -9.66
N LYS A 132 -18.09 15.28 -9.45
CA LYS A 132 -16.64 15.55 -9.47
C LYS A 132 -15.99 14.97 -8.21
N TYR A 133 -15.48 13.75 -8.32
CA TYR A 133 -14.93 13.00 -7.19
C TYR A 133 -13.80 13.75 -6.45
N SER A 134 -12.87 14.38 -7.16
CA SER A 134 -11.76 15.14 -6.56
C SER A 134 -12.24 16.32 -5.71
N THR A 135 -13.22 17.07 -6.20
CA THR A 135 -13.82 18.21 -5.46
C THR A 135 -14.56 17.70 -4.23
N LEU A 136 -15.32 16.61 -4.39
CA LEU A 136 -16.06 16.00 -3.27
C LEU A 136 -15.09 15.53 -2.17
N ILE A 137 -14.03 14.82 -2.50
CA ILE A 137 -13.02 14.37 -1.53
C ILE A 137 -12.35 15.58 -0.87
N SER A 138 -11.98 16.61 -1.63
CA SER A 138 -11.37 17.83 -1.06
C SER A 138 -12.30 18.51 -0.07
N LYS A 139 -13.59 18.64 -0.40
CA LYS A 139 -14.63 19.19 0.48
C LYS A 139 -14.77 18.39 1.77
N ILE A 140 -14.89 17.07 1.66
CA ILE A 140 -14.97 16.17 2.82
C ILE A 140 -13.74 16.30 3.72
N CYS A 141 -12.56 16.39 3.13
CA CYS A 141 -11.29 16.49 3.88
C CYS A 141 -11.09 17.86 4.55
N SER A 142 -11.68 18.94 4.00
CA SER A 142 -11.54 20.29 4.56
C SER A 142 -12.66 20.68 5.53
N PHE A 143 -13.67 19.85 5.72
CA PHE A 143 -14.83 20.18 6.55
C PHE A 143 -14.52 20.01 8.04
N ASN A 144 -14.34 21.11 8.76
CA ASN A 144 -13.93 21.15 10.16
C ASN A 144 -14.78 20.30 11.09
N PRO A 145 -16.14 20.33 11.05
CA PRO A 145 -16.94 19.54 11.96
C PRO A 145 -16.70 18.02 11.85
N ARG A 146 -16.41 17.53 10.61
CA ARG A 146 -16.03 16.14 10.39
C ARG A 146 -14.64 15.84 10.97
N THR A 147 -13.71 16.77 10.79
CA THR A 147 -12.34 16.61 11.32
C THR A 147 -12.33 16.59 12.84
N GLU A 148 -13.14 17.42 13.50
CA GLU A 148 -13.33 17.39 14.95
C GLU A 148 -13.97 16.08 15.44
N LEU A 149 -14.90 15.50 14.67
CA LEU A 149 -15.40 14.16 14.96
C LEU A 149 -14.30 13.11 14.91
N ILE A 150 -13.44 13.14 13.90
CA ILE A 150 -12.28 12.23 13.77
C ILE A 150 -11.38 12.35 15.01
N LEU A 151 -11.02 13.57 15.41
CA LEU A 151 -10.19 13.80 16.61
C LEU A 151 -10.88 13.28 17.89
N SER A 152 -12.18 13.48 18.03
CA SER A 152 -12.97 12.94 19.13
C SER A 152 -12.97 11.41 19.17
N ILE A 153 -13.04 10.75 18.00
CA ILE A 153 -12.98 9.30 17.89
C ILE A 153 -11.59 8.79 18.29
N ILE A 154 -10.52 9.44 17.78
CA ILE A 154 -9.13 9.11 18.16
C ILE A 154 -8.96 9.17 19.67
N SER A 155 -9.37 10.28 20.31
CA SER A 155 -9.27 10.43 21.76
C SER A 155 -10.05 9.36 22.52
N LYS A 156 -11.30 9.10 22.12
CA LYS A 156 -12.15 8.09 22.76
C LYS A 156 -11.60 6.66 22.64
N GLU A 157 -11.02 6.32 21.51
CA GLU A 157 -10.42 4.98 21.36
C GLU A 157 -9.13 4.87 22.17
N LEU A 158 -8.30 5.93 22.28
CA LEU A 158 -7.12 5.96 23.15
C LEU A 158 -7.48 5.88 24.64
N ASP A 159 -8.58 6.52 25.05
CA ASP A 159 -9.05 6.43 26.43
C ASP A 159 -9.44 4.99 26.83
N LYS A 160 -9.91 4.18 25.88
CA LYS A 160 -10.25 2.78 26.12
C LYS A 160 -9.04 1.88 26.27
N ASN A 161 -7.99 2.14 25.47
CA ASN A 161 -6.76 1.40 25.51
C ASN A 161 -5.58 2.33 25.16
N LYS A 162 -4.78 2.69 26.15
CA LYS A 162 -3.63 3.60 26.00
C LYS A 162 -2.44 2.95 25.29
N ASP A 163 -2.37 1.62 25.31
CA ASP A 163 -1.25 0.87 24.74
C ASP A 163 -1.47 0.54 23.24
N GLN A 164 -2.61 0.94 22.67
CA GLN A 164 -2.90 0.70 21.27
C GLN A 164 -2.08 1.63 20.36
N GLN A 165 -1.76 1.12 19.17
CA GLN A 165 -1.21 1.91 18.10
C GLN A 165 -2.26 2.09 16.99
N MET A 166 -2.44 3.32 16.55
CA MET A 166 -3.47 3.70 15.58
C MET A 166 -2.87 4.12 14.26
N LEU A 167 -3.48 3.64 13.18
CA LEU A 167 -3.25 4.14 11.82
C LEU A 167 -4.46 4.96 11.37
N VAL A 168 -4.25 6.19 10.97
CA VAL A 168 -5.28 7.07 10.39
C VAL A 168 -4.97 7.31 8.93
N LEU A 169 -5.87 6.88 8.05
CA LEU A 169 -5.72 7.00 6.61
C LEU A 169 -6.51 8.18 6.05
N ALA A 170 -5.91 8.91 5.13
CA ALA A 170 -6.60 9.93 4.36
C ALA A 170 -6.12 10.00 2.91
N HIS A 171 -7.00 10.43 2.01
CA HIS A 171 -6.66 10.73 0.63
C HIS A 171 -5.84 12.02 0.50
N ASN A 172 -6.15 13.00 1.34
CA ASN A 172 -5.60 14.34 1.23
C ASN A 172 -4.57 14.62 2.32
N LYS A 173 -3.36 15.02 1.90
CA LYS A 173 -2.27 15.40 2.83
C LYS A 173 -2.66 16.59 3.72
N SER A 174 -3.50 17.52 3.25
CA SER A 174 -3.92 18.68 4.06
C SER A 174 -4.69 18.26 5.31
N LEU A 175 -5.56 17.24 5.21
CA LEU A 175 -6.24 16.67 6.37
C LEU A 175 -5.25 16.06 7.37
N LEU A 176 -4.25 15.32 6.88
CA LEU A 176 -3.22 14.74 7.74
C LEU A 176 -2.39 15.82 8.46
N VAL A 177 -2.09 16.92 7.77
CA VAL A 177 -1.38 18.07 8.38
C VAL A 177 -2.23 18.72 9.48
N TYR A 178 -3.53 18.90 9.23
CA TYR A 178 -4.42 19.44 10.26
C TYR A 178 -4.51 18.51 11.48
N LEU A 179 -4.73 17.21 11.25
CA LEU A 179 -4.81 16.21 12.32
C LEU A 179 -3.51 16.17 13.13
N TYR A 180 -2.35 16.21 12.48
CA TYR A 180 -1.05 16.24 13.15
C TYR A 180 -0.96 17.41 14.13
N LYS A 181 -1.18 18.64 13.62
CA LYS A 181 -1.13 19.86 14.42
C LYS A 181 -2.12 19.85 15.59
N ALA A 182 -3.34 19.36 15.34
CA ALA A 182 -4.36 19.28 16.37
C ALA A 182 -4.03 18.24 17.45
N ILE A 183 -3.49 17.09 17.09
CA ILE A 183 -3.06 16.04 18.01
C ILE A 183 -1.89 16.53 18.86
N GLU A 184 -0.89 17.18 18.27
CA GLU A 184 0.23 17.78 19.00
C GLU A 184 -0.22 18.89 19.94
N HIS A 185 -0.95 19.88 19.42
CA HIS A 185 -1.40 21.04 20.20
C HIS A 185 -2.28 20.64 21.39
N ARG A 186 -3.10 19.60 21.23
CA ARG A 186 -4.00 19.11 22.29
C ARG A 186 -3.34 18.06 23.19
N ASN A 187 -2.08 17.71 22.94
CA ASN A 187 -1.33 16.68 23.67
C ASN A 187 -2.09 15.35 23.78
N ILE A 188 -2.74 14.91 22.68
CA ILE A 188 -3.54 13.69 22.67
C ILE A 188 -2.64 12.46 22.81
N ALA A 189 -1.63 12.34 21.93
CA ALA A 189 -0.64 11.26 21.95
C ALA A 189 0.56 11.60 21.05
N SER A 190 1.59 10.74 21.05
CA SER A 190 2.69 10.86 20.10
C SER A 190 2.19 10.57 18.68
N VAL A 191 2.55 11.44 17.72
CA VAL A 191 2.06 11.35 16.33
C VAL A 191 3.20 11.42 15.34
N GLY A 192 3.07 10.72 14.22
CA GLY A 192 4.05 10.73 13.13
C GLY A 192 3.37 10.62 11.77
N TYR A 193 4.06 11.10 10.73
CA TYR A 193 3.62 10.95 9.35
C TYR A 193 4.18 9.69 8.70
N TYR A 194 3.36 9.07 7.84
CA TYR A 194 3.76 8.00 6.96
C TYR A 194 3.25 8.29 5.54
N ILE A 195 3.93 9.23 4.87
CA ILE A 195 3.50 9.79 3.59
C ILE A 195 4.62 9.73 2.55
N GLY A 196 4.24 9.71 1.27
CA GLY A 196 5.21 9.66 0.18
C GLY A 196 6.17 10.84 0.16
N GLY A 197 7.44 10.56 -0.17
CA GLY A 197 8.53 11.54 -0.22
C GLY A 197 9.33 11.69 1.08
N MET A 198 8.97 10.98 2.14
CA MET A 198 9.74 10.95 3.37
C MET A 198 10.98 10.05 3.23
N LYS A 199 12.07 10.43 3.93
CA LYS A 199 13.25 9.57 4.07
C LYS A 199 12.93 8.35 4.93
N GLN A 200 13.60 7.22 4.64
CA GLN A 200 13.38 5.96 5.34
C GLN A 200 13.56 6.05 6.86
N GLU A 201 14.52 6.87 7.31
CA GLU A 201 14.74 7.10 8.74
C GLU A 201 13.54 7.73 9.45
N HIS A 202 12.90 8.71 8.79
CA HIS A 202 11.70 9.36 9.34
C HIS A 202 10.48 8.43 9.33
N LEU A 203 10.35 7.58 8.32
CA LEU A 203 9.30 6.55 8.28
C LEU A 203 9.46 5.60 9.49
N LYS A 204 10.67 5.08 9.72
CA LYS A 204 10.98 4.22 10.88
C LYS A 204 10.72 4.90 12.23
N GLN A 205 11.02 6.20 12.35
CA GLN A 205 10.69 6.95 13.57
C GLN A 205 9.17 7.05 13.77
N SER A 206 8.41 7.24 12.69
CA SER A 206 6.96 7.31 12.73
C SER A 206 6.30 5.96 13.10
N GLU A 207 6.92 4.85 12.74
CA GLU A 207 6.46 3.49 13.09
C GLU A 207 6.40 3.25 14.61
N ASN A 208 7.15 4.02 15.40
CA ASN A 208 7.16 3.95 16.87
C ASN A 208 6.20 4.93 17.55
N LYS A 209 5.38 5.67 16.79
CA LYS A 209 4.42 6.62 17.34
C LYS A 209 3.08 5.94 17.65
N THR A 210 2.37 6.47 18.64
CA THR A 210 1.04 5.99 19.01
C THR A 210 0.03 6.19 17.89
N ILE A 211 0.12 7.33 17.19
CA ILE A 211 -0.75 7.65 16.06
C ILE A 211 0.12 7.83 14.81
N ILE A 212 -0.19 7.07 13.78
CA ILE A 212 0.46 7.15 12.47
C ILE A 212 -0.54 7.70 11.46
N LEU A 213 -0.20 8.85 10.87
CA LEU A 213 -1.01 9.51 9.86
C LEU A 213 -0.45 9.18 8.47
N ALA A 214 -1.20 8.42 7.68
CA ALA A 214 -0.72 7.93 6.39
C ALA A 214 -1.68 8.23 5.23
N THR A 215 -1.11 8.31 4.03
CA THR A 215 -1.93 8.26 2.81
C THR A 215 -2.24 6.81 2.45
N TYR A 216 -3.40 6.57 1.81
CA TYR A 216 -3.77 5.22 1.36
C TYR A 216 -2.69 4.55 0.51
N ALA A 217 -2.05 5.29 -0.42
CA ALA A 217 -1.00 4.74 -1.26
C ALA A 217 0.20 4.21 -0.44
N MET A 218 0.65 4.97 0.56
CA MET A 218 1.78 4.55 1.40
C MET A 218 1.43 3.39 2.33
N ALA A 219 0.20 3.35 2.84
CA ALA A 219 -0.26 2.25 3.69
C ALA A 219 -0.44 0.94 2.91
N ALA A 220 -0.86 1.02 1.63
CA ALA A 220 -1.08 -0.16 0.80
C ALA A 220 0.21 -0.87 0.38
N GLU A 221 1.30 -0.12 0.17
CA GLU A 221 2.51 -0.65 -0.46
C GLU A 221 3.68 -0.90 0.52
N ALA A 222 3.71 -0.20 1.66
CA ALA A 222 4.94 -0.15 2.46
C ALA A 222 4.76 -0.34 3.97
N LEU A 223 3.54 -0.59 4.45
CA LEU A 223 3.27 -0.63 5.87
C LEU A 223 3.33 -2.08 6.41
N ASP A 224 4.39 -2.41 7.15
CA ASP A 224 4.51 -3.66 7.90
C ASP A 224 4.77 -3.36 9.37
N ILE A 225 3.75 -2.87 10.08
CA ILE A 225 3.83 -2.54 11.50
C ILE A 225 2.97 -3.52 12.28
N LYS A 226 3.62 -4.44 13.00
CA LYS A 226 2.97 -5.53 13.73
C LYS A 226 2.16 -5.08 14.95
N THR A 227 2.44 -3.91 15.48
CA THR A 227 1.83 -3.33 16.68
C THR A 227 0.53 -2.57 16.39
N LEU A 228 0.20 -2.35 15.13
CA LEU A 228 -1.05 -1.69 14.75
C LEU A 228 -2.26 -2.52 15.16
N SER A 229 -3.12 -1.92 15.97
CA SER A 229 -4.34 -2.55 16.50
C SER A 229 -5.62 -1.81 16.10
N THR A 230 -5.52 -0.56 15.70
CA THR A 230 -6.68 0.26 15.33
C THR A 230 -6.45 0.99 14.01
N LEU A 231 -7.44 0.92 13.13
CA LEU A 231 -7.45 1.61 11.85
C LEU A 231 -8.64 2.57 11.77
N ILE A 232 -8.39 3.82 11.39
CA ILE A 232 -9.39 4.86 11.08
C ILE A 232 -9.22 5.27 9.61
N MET A 233 -10.32 5.22 8.83
CA MET A 233 -10.29 5.54 7.41
C MET A 233 -11.59 6.23 6.93
#